data_dadd3bd555427231a94422f32a1f44d9
#
_entry.id   dadd3bd555427231a94422f32a1f44d9
#
_cell.length_a   1.000
_cell.length_b   1.000
_cell.length_c   1.000
_cell.angle_alpha   90.00
_cell.angle_beta   90.00
_cell.angle_gamma   90.00
#
_symmetry.space_group_name_H-M   'P 1'
#
loop_
_entity.id
_entity.type
_entity.pdbx_description
1 polymer ?
#
loop_
_entity_poly.entity_id
_entity_poly.type
_entity_poly.pdbx_seq_one_letter_code
_entity_poly.pdbx_strand_id
1 'polypeptide(L)'
;MLFRSTTVALNLTDMVASFITIYDVWRNQYFYMGETLVDELPSAMNFVVFTFVIVEMADDGNEGMTYGLLTTVSNLGTPFSRAISNQLFSAFTPDLSDSSNYIQDSRRFRHTVAISYGVSYACAFASLVFLAFLPHQKHDTQIRKHNWPRSNAYAVSTVVMVGIALVYSCIANFMTMFPDTMCSVFAGGRGC
;
A
#
# COMPACT_ATOMS: atom_id res chain seq x y z
N MET A 1 13.34 -15.50 7.14
CA MET A 1 13.38 -15.89 5.71
C MET A 1 12.01 -16.31 5.19
N LEU A 2 11.28 -17.19 5.86
CA LEU A 2 9.95 -17.66 5.43
C LEU A 2 8.97 -16.51 5.07
N PHE A 3 8.84 -15.50 5.93
CA PHE A 3 7.92 -14.38 5.69
C PHE A 3 8.18 -13.64 4.37
N ARG A 4 9.45 -13.37 4.04
CA ARG A 4 9.83 -12.72 2.77
C ARG A 4 9.46 -13.57 1.56
N SER A 5 9.71 -14.87 1.63
CA SER A 5 9.37 -15.81 0.55
C SER A 5 7.87 -15.93 0.35
N THR A 6 7.09 -15.96 1.45
CA THR A 6 5.63 -16.04 1.39
C THR A 6 5.04 -14.78 0.74
N THR A 7 5.49 -13.59 1.13
CA THR A 7 5.01 -12.33 0.50
C THR A 7 5.29 -12.29 -1.00
N VAL A 8 6.49 -12.72 -1.43
CA VAL A 8 6.84 -12.78 -2.85
C VAL A 8 5.96 -13.79 -3.58
N ALA A 9 5.78 -14.99 -3.02
CA ALA A 9 4.97 -16.04 -3.65
C ALA A 9 3.51 -15.60 -3.82
N LEU A 10 2.94 -14.91 -2.82
CA LEU A 10 1.57 -14.43 -2.87
C LEU A 10 1.38 -13.32 -3.89
N ASN A 11 2.28 -12.32 -3.93
CA ASN A 11 2.24 -11.29 -4.96
C ASN A 11 2.39 -11.88 -6.38
N LEU A 12 3.15 -12.96 -6.54
CA LEU A 12 3.26 -13.66 -7.84
C LEU A 12 1.97 -14.40 -8.19
N THR A 13 1.32 -15.03 -7.21
CA THR A 13 0.05 -15.73 -7.42
C THR A 13 -1.06 -14.75 -7.81
N ASP A 14 -1.19 -13.66 -7.07
CA ASP A 14 -2.12 -12.56 -7.35
C ASP A 14 -1.86 -11.95 -8.75
N MET A 15 -0.60 -11.69 -9.09
CA MET A 15 -0.22 -11.20 -10.41
C MET A 15 -0.68 -12.15 -11.53
N VAL A 16 -0.45 -13.45 -11.39
CA VAL A 16 -0.86 -14.44 -12.39
C VAL A 16 -2.38 -14.50 -12.51
N ALA A 17 -3.10 -14.54 -11.39
CA ALA A 17 -4.55 -14.57 -11.36
C ALA A 17 -5.17 -13.31 -11.99
N SER A 18 -4.64 -12.12 -11.67
CA SER A 18 -5.05 -10.85 -12.27
C SER A 18 -4.86 -10.84 -13.79
N PHE A 19 -3.70 -11.28 -14.30
CA PHE A 19 -3.47 -11.34 -15.75
C PHE A 19 -4.36 -12.36 -16.46
N ILE A 20 -4.63 -13.53 -15.87
CA ILE A 20 -5.57 -14.53 -16.39
C ILE A 20 -6.97 -13.91 -16.54
N THR A 21 -7.40 -13.13 -15.55
CA THR A 21 -8.71 -12.45 -15.56
C THR A 21 -8.77 -11.31 -16.58
N ILE A 22 -7.71 -10.47 -16.68
CA ILE A 22 -7.63 -9.33 -17.62
C ILE A 22 -7.72 -9.82 -19.06
N TYR A 23 -7.00 -10.89 -19.39
CA TYR A 23 -6.96 -11.43 -20.75
C TYR A 23 -8.11 -12.39 -21.07
N ASP A 24 -9.08 -12.56 -20.14
CA ASP A 24 -10.28 -13.36 -20.33
C ASP A 24 -9.98 -14.84 -20.61
N VAL A 25 -8.90 -15.35 -20.03
CA VAL A 25 -8.53 -16.77 -20.12
C VAL A 25 -9.43 -17.60 -19.18
N TRP A 26 -9.66 -17.09 -17.99
CA TRP A 26 -10.57 -17.67 -17.00
C TRP A 26 -11.25 -16.55 -16.21
N ARG A 27 -12.36 -16.05 -16.73
CA ARG A 27 -13.16 -14.96 -16.15
C ARG A 27 -14.44 -15.54 -15.55
N ASN A 28 -14.33 -16.06 -14.32
CA ASN A 28 -15.47 -16.60 -13.58
C ASN A 28 -15.57 -15.91 -12.22
N GLN A 29 -16.79 -15.54 -11.80
CA GLN A 29 -17.02 -14.90 -10.51
C GLN A 29 -16.51 -15.73 -9.32
N TYR A 30 -16.58 -17.06 -9.40
CA TYR A 30 -16.09 -17.96 -8.34
C TYR A 30 -14.57 -17.96 -8.26
N PHE A 31 -13.89 -17.86 -9.38
CA PHE A 31 -12.43 -17.73 -9.42
C PHE A 31 -11.98 -16.43 -8.76
N TYR A 32 -12.66 -15.31 -9.09
CA TYR A 32 -12.37 -14.00 -8.51
C TYR A 32 -12.63 -13.94 -7.00
N MET A 33 -13.73 -14.55 -6.55
CA MET A 33 -14.02 -14.68 -5.11
C MET A 33 -12.95 -15.52 -4.38
N GLY A 34 -12.48 -16.59 -4.99
CA GLY A 34 -11.43 -17.45 -4.44
C GLY A 34 -10.10 -16.71 -4.31
N GLU A 35 -9.73 -15.91 -5.29
CA GLU A 35 -8.53 -15.06 -5.27
C GLU A 35 -8.56 -14.08 -4.09
N THR A 36 -9.64 -13.34 -3.93
CA THR A 36 -9.81 -12.39 -2.82
C THR A 36 -9.66 -13.06 -1.45
N LEU A 37 -10.19 -14.28 -1.29
CA LEU A 37 -10.05 -15.03 -0.04
C LEU A 37 -8.60 -15.49 0.21
N VAL A 38 -7.87 -15.82 -0.83
CA VAL A 38 -6.45 -16.20 -0.72
C VAL A 38 -5.60 -15.00 -0.32
N ASP A 39 -5.92 -13.79 -0.77
CA ASP A 39 -5.21 -12.57 -0.42
C ASP A 39 -5.45 -12.11 1.03
N GLU A 40 -6.61 -12.41 1.60
CA GLU A 40 -6.92 -12.08 3.00
C GLU A 40 -6.04 -12.85 4.00
N LEU A 41 -5.62 -14.08 3.68
CA LEU A 41 -4.76 -14.87 4.57
C LEU A 41 -3.40 -14.21 4.84
N PRO A 42 -2.66 -13.74 3.81
CA PRO A 42 -1.42 -12.99 4.02
C PRO A 42 -1.62 -11.67 4.73
N SER A 43 -2.71 -10.98 4.43
CA SER A 43 -3.06 -9.72 5.09
C SER A 43 -3.25 -9.92 6.59
N ALA A 44 -3.97 -10.95 6.99
CA ALA A 44 -4.13 -11.34 8.38
C ALA A 44 -2.80 -11.72 9.06
N MET A 45 -1.96 -12.49 8.36
CA MET A 45 -0.62 -12.84 8.86
C MET A 45 0.28 -11.61 9.02
N ASN A 46 0.23 -10.68 8.06
CA ASN A 46 0.97 -9.41 8.15
C ASN A 46 0.54 -8.60 9.36
N PHE A 47 -0.77 -8.51 9.61
CA PHE A 47 -1.30 -7.81 10.79
C PHE A 47 -0.77 -8.41 12.09
N VAL A 48 -0.79 -9.74 12.23
CA VAL A 48 -0.28 -10.44 13.41
C VAL A 48 1.21 -10.18 13.60
N VAL A 49 2.02 -10.34 12.55
CA VAL A 49 3.47 -10.10 12.62
C VAL A 49 3.77 -8.64 12.95
N PHE A 50 3.05 -7.71 12.35
CA PHE A 50 3.19 -6.27 12.63
C PHE A 50 2.89 -5.96 14.10
N THR A 51 1.82 -6.52 14.65
CA THR A 51 1.45 -6.34 16.04
C THR A 51 2.52 -6.89 16.99
N PHE A 52 3.06 -8.08 16.71
CA PHE A 52 4.16 -8.64 17.51
C PHE A 52 5.43 -7.78 17.47
N VAL A 53 5.78 -7.23 16.30
CA VAL A 53 6.92 -6.32 16.18
C VAL A 53 6.72 -5.06 17.01
N ILE A 54 5.50 -4.51 17.02
CA ILE A 54 5.18 -3.34 17.84
C ILE A 54 5.37 -3.62 19.33
N VAL A 55 4.80 -4.73 19.80
CA VAL A 55 4.92 -5.13 21.22
C VAL A 55 6.38 -5.33 21.62
N GLU A 56 7.20 -5.92 20.75
CA GLU A 56 8.63 -6.14 21.01
C GLU A 56 9.45 -4.84 21.01
N MET A 57 9.04 -3.86 20.20
CA MET A 57 9.74 -2.56 20.13
C MET A 57 9.32 -1.60 21.23
N ALA A 58 8.14 -1.78 21.81
CA ALA A 58 7.65 -0.94 22.90
C ALA A 58 8.53 -1.08 24.15
N ASP A 59 8.63 0.00 24.92
CA ASP A 59 9.16 -0.04 26.27
C ASP A 59 8.03 -0.30 27.26
N ASP A 60 8.33 -0.93 28.39
CA ASP A 60 7.35 -1.23 29.44
C ASP A 60 6.59 0.02 29.87
N GLY A 61 5.26 -0.02 29.77
CA GLY A 61 4.37 1.09 30.08
C GLY A 61 4.12 2.09 28.93
N ASN A 62 4.79 1.94 27.77
CA ASN A 62 4.60 2.81 26.59
C ASN A 62 4.03 2.06 25.38
N GLU A 63 3.50 0.85 25.57
CA GLU A 63 3.02 -0.02 24.50
C GLU A 63 1.90 0.65 23.70
N GLY A 64 0.97 1.31 24.37
CA GLY A 64 -0.16 2.00 23.75
C GLY A 64 0.29 3.17 22.86
N MET A 65 1.29 3.94 23.30
CA MET A 65 1.84 5.05 22.53
C MET A 65 2.59 4.56 21.30
N THR A 66 3.40 3.52 21.44
CA THR A 66 4.15 2.91 20.34
C THR A 66 3.19 2.31 19.31
N TYR A 67 2.15 1.60 19.75
CA TYR A 67 1.10 1.07 18.88
C TYR A 67 0.37 2.19 18.15
N GLY A 68 -0.07 3.23 18.87
CA GLY A 68 -0.77 4.38 18.29
C GLY A 68 0.07 5.11 17.24
N LEU A 69 1.36 5.35 17.51
CA LEU A 69 2.25 6.00 16.57
C LEU A 69 2.46 5.17 15.30
N LEU A 70 2.77 3.89 15.44
CA LEU A 70 3.05 3.01 14.29
C LEU A 70 1.80 2.76 13.43
N THR A 71 0.63 2.59 14.04
CA THR A 71 -0.64 2.47 13.30
C THR A 71 -1.01 3.77 12.60
N THR A 72 -0.77 4.91 13.23
CA THR A 72 -0.97 6.24 12.59
C THR A 72 -0.07 6.39 11.37
N VAL A 73 1.22 6.10 11.49
CA VAL A 73 2.17 6.16 10.37
C VAL A 73 1.75 5.22 9.23
N SER A 74 1.34 4.00 9.56
CA SER A 74 0.85 3.03 8.56
C SER A 74 -0.37 3.54 7.80
N ASN A 75 -1.35 4.09 8.52
CA ASN A 75 -2.59 4.60 7.92
C ASN A 75 -2.38 5.87 7.10
N LEU A 76 -1.42 6.72 7.46
CA LEU A 76 -1.11 7.95 6.70
C LEU A 76 -0.54 7.65 5.30
N GLY A 77 0.01 6.47 5.06
CA GLY A 77 0.45 6.05 3.74
C GLY A 77 -0.68 5.92 2.71
N THR A 78 -1.90 5.58 3.16
CA THR A 78 -3.04 5.33 2.26
C THR A 78 -3.47 6.54 1.42
N PRO A 79 -3.66 7.76 1.96
CA PRO A 79 -4.02 8.93 1.16
C PRO A 79 -2.95 9.27 0.10
N PHE A 80 -1.67 9.16 0.46
CA PHE A 80 -0.58 9.39 -0.49
C PHE A 80 -0.58 8.37 -1.62
N SER A 81 -0.73 7.09 -1.27
CA SER A 81 -0.81 6.01 -2.25
C SER A 81 -1.97 6.23 -3.22
N ARG A 82 -3.15 6.60 -2.72
CA ARG A 82 -4.32 6.91 -3.56
C ARG A 82 -4.08 8.10 -4.48
N ALA A 83 -3.51 9.19 -3.97
CA ALA A 83 -3.21 10.36 -4.78
C ALA A 83 -2.23 10.04 -5.91
N ILE A 84 -1.15 9.32 -5.62
CA ILE A 84 -0.15 8.89 -6.61
C ILE A 84 -0.79 7.93 -7.62
N SER A 85 -1.58 6.95 -7.17
CA SER A 85 -2.26 5.99 -8.05
C SER A 85 -3.24 6.68 -9.00
N ASN A 86 -4.02 7.64 -8.51
CA ASN A 86 -4.96 8.39 -9.35
C ASN A 86 -4.24 9.22 -10.42
N GLN A 87 -3.12 9.86 -10.05
CA GLN A 87 -2.29 10.58 -11.02
C GLN A 87 -1.70 9.64 -12.08
N LEU A 88 -1.21 8.48 -11.65
CA LEU A 88 -0.69 7.47 -12.55
C LEU A 88 -1.78 6.97 -13.50
N PHE A 89 -2.97 6.67 -13.00
CA PHE A 89 -4.09 6.17 -13.80
C PHE A 89 -4.62 7.21 -14.79
N SER A 90 -4.52 8.50 -14.47
CA SER A 90 -4.90 9.58 -15.40
C SER A 90 -4.01 9.65 -16.64
N ALA A 91 -2.79 9.11 -16.57
CA ALA A 91 -1.86 9.10 -17.70
C ALA A 91 -2.16 7.99 -18.73
N PHE A 92 -3.02 7.02 -18.39
CA PHE A 92 -3.36 5.92 -19.30
C PHE A 92 -4.49 6.27 -20.26
N THR A 93 -4.35 5.85 -21.52
CA THR A 93 -5.38 5.94 -22.56
C THR A 93 -5.62 4.57 -23.20
N PRO A 94 -6.86 4.04 -23.24
CA PRO A 94 -8.13 4.62 -22.77
C PRO A 94 -8.22 4.83 -21.27
N ASP A 95 -9.14 5.71 -20.87
CA ASP A 95 -9.34 6.10 -19.49
C ASP A 95 -9.74 4.91 -18.60
N LEU A 96 -8.96 4.67 -17.56
CA LEU A 96 -9.20 3.59 -16.59
C LEU A 96 -10.31 3.91 -15.58
N SER A 97 -10.77 5.17 -15.48
CA SER A 97 -11.87 5.55 -14.58
C SER A 97 -13.22 5.53 -15.27
N ASP A 98 -13.27 5.39 -16.59
CA ASP A 98 -14.53 5.36 -17.34
C ASP A 98 -15.10 3.94 -17.36
N SER A 99 -16.25 3.76 -16.71
CA SER A 99 -16.96 2.48 -16.66
C SER A 99 -17.40 1.96 -18.04
N SER A 100 -17.60 2.86 -19.02
CA SER A 100 -17.97 2.49 -20.37
C SER A 100 -16.89 1.65 -21.06
N ASN A 101 -15.61 1.92 -20.78
CA ASN A 101 -14.49 1.17 -21.30
C ASN A 101 -14.43 -0.28 -20.76
N TYR A 102 -14.88 -0.48 -19.51
CA TYR A 102 -14.97 -1.83 -18.91
C TYR A 102 -16.13 -2.64 -19.52
N ILE A 103 -17.24 -1.97 -19.88
CA ILE A 103 -18.38 -2.64 -20.53
C ILE A 103 -18.03 -3.03 -21.98
N GLN A 104 -17.33 -2.15 -22.71
CA GLN A 104 -16.88 -2.42 -24.07
C GLN A 104 -15.80 -3.48 -24.16
N ASP A 105 -15.00 -3.62 -23.10
CA ASP A 105 -13.96 -4.63 -22.92
C ASP A 105 -13.07 -4.86 -24.15
N SER A 106 -12.64 -3.76 -24.79
CA SER A 106 -11.84 -3.80 -26.01
C SER A 106 -10.44 -4.35 -25.74
N ARG A 107 -9.84 -5.04 -26.73
CA ARG A 107 -8.47 -5.57 -26.61
C ARG A 107 -7.45 -4.50 -26.23
N ARG A 108 -7.59 -3.28 -26.76
CA ARG A 108 -6.73 -2.16 -26.43
C ARG A 108 -6.88 -1.75 -24.96
N PHE A 109 -8.11 -1.75 -24.45
CA PHE A 109 -8.40 -1.44 -23.05
C PHE A 109 -7.81 -2.50 -22.12
N ARG A 110 -8.01 -3.79 -22.40
CA ARG A 110 -7.39 -4.89 -21.64
C ARG A 110 -5.88 -4.74 -21.56
N HIS A 111 -5.22 -4.34 -22.64
CA HIS A 111 -3.77 -4.12 -22.65
C HIS A 111 -3.38 -2.93 -21.77
N THR A 112 -4.13 -1.84 -21.79
CA THR A 112 -3.92 -0.69 -20.89
C THR A 112 -4.08 -1.08 -19.44
N VAL A 113 -5.12 -1.85 -19.10
CA VAL A 113 -5.32 -2.40 -17.75
C VAL A 113 -4.15 -3.30 -17.36
N ALA A 114 -3.71 -4.20 -18.23
CA ALA A 114 -2.57 -5.07 -17.97
C ALA A 114 -1.27 -4.30 -17.68
N ILE A 115 -1.01 -3.20 -18.42
CA ILE A 115 0.15 -2.34 -18.17
C ILE A 115 0.03 -1.66 -16.81
N SER A 116 -1.15 -1.14 -16.42
CA SER A 116 -1.35 -0.49 -15.13
C SER A 116 -1.10 -1.45 -13.96
N TYR A 117 -1.59 -2.69 -14.05
CA TYR A 117 -1.29 -3.75 -13.09
C TYR A 117 0.20 -4.12 -13.09
N GLY A 118 0.82 -4.21 -14.26
CA GLY A 118 2.25 -4.46 -14.39
C GLY A 118 3.10 -3.40 -13.67
N VAL A 119 2.74 -2.12 -13.80
CA VAL A 119 3.40 -1.03 -13.06
C VAL A 119 3.19 -1.17 -11.56
N SER A 120 1.97 -1.50 -11.12
CA SER A 120 1.68 -1.71 -9.70
C SER A 120 2.51 -2.85 -9.11
N TYR A 121 2.61 -3.98 -9.79
CA TYR A 121 3.45 -5.10 -9.35
C TYR A 121 4.95 -4.75 -9.39
N ALA A 122 5.40 -4.01 -10.39
CA ALA A 122 6.79 -3.54 -10.43
C ALA A 122 7.13 -2.67 -9.22
N CYS A 123 6.23 -1.76 -8.83
CA CYS A 123 6.36 -0.97 -7.60
C CYS A 123 6.34 -1.85 -6.34
N ALA A 124 5.45 -2.85 -6.29
CA ALA A 124 5.38 -3.79 -5.18
C ALA A 124 6.69 -4.60 -5.03
N PHE A 125 7.24 -5.11 -6.13
CA PHE A 125 8.53 -5.80 -6.10
C PHE A 125 9.70 -4.85 -5.78
N ALA A 126 9.68 -3.62 -6.30
CA ALA A 126 10.69 -2.62 -5.94
C ALA A 126 10.67 -2.30 -4.44
N SER A 127 9.50 -2.31 -3.80
CA SER A 127 9.38 -2.11 -2.35
C SER A 127 10.08 -3.19 -1.53
N LEU A 128 10.27 -4.41 -2.07
CA LEU A 128 10.98 -5.48 -1.39
C LEU A 128 12.46 -5.15 -1.14
N VAL A 129 13.05 -4.22 -1.90
CA VAL A 129 14.41 -3.73 -1.67
C VAL A 129 14.52 -3.10 -0.29
N PHE A 130 13.48 -2.40 0.17
CA PHE A 130 13.46 -1.79 1.50
C PHE A 130 13.42 -2.81 2.64
N LEU A 131 13.06 -4.07 2.38
CA LEU A 131 13.17 -5.15 3.37
C LEU A 131 14.61 -5.45 3.78
N ALA A 132 15.60 -5.03 2.99
CA ALA A 132 17.00 -5.16 3.37
C ALA A 132 17.37 -4.31 4.59
N PHE A 133 16.63 -3.21 4.83
CA PHE A 133 16.84 -2.34 5.99
C PHE A 133 16.20 -2.87 7.28
N LEU A 134 15.27 -3.84 7.16
CA LEU A 134 14.63 -4.44 8.32
C LEU A 134 15.53 -5.50 8.97
N PRO A 135 15.56 -5.59 10.30
CA PRO A 135 16.29 -6.63 11.01
C PRO A 135 15.75 -8.02 10.63
N HIS A 136 16.63 -9.00 10.59
CA HIS A 136 16.29 -10.34 10.11
C HIS A 136 15.56 -11.18 11.15
N GLN A 137 15.83 -10.94 12.43
CA GLN A 137 15.30 -11.73 13.54
C GLN A 137 14.99 -10.84 14.76
N LYS A 138 14.19 -11.37 15.68
CA LYS A 138 13.86 -10.74 16.96
C LYS A 138 15.12 -10.29 17.72
N HIS A 139 16.11 -11.14 17.79
CA HIS A 139 17.37 -10.87 18.47
C HIS A 139 18.10 -9.64 17.89
N ASP A 140 18.14 -9.52 16.56
CA ASP A 140 18.74 -8.37 15.88
C ASP A 140 17.97 -7.07 16.17
N THR A 141 16.65 -7.15 16.29
CA THR A 141 15.80 -6.03 16.67
C THR A 141 16.10 -5.55 18.08
N GLN A 142 16.27 -6.47 19.03
CA GLN A 142 16.59 -6.15 20.41
C GLN A 142 17.99 -5.54 20.55
N ILE A 143 18.98 -6.10 19.85
CA ILE A 143 20.35 -5.54 19.82
C ILE A 143 20.34 -4.12 19.25
N ARG A 144 19.62 -3.91 18.13
CA ARG A 144 19.51 -2.59 17.53
C ARG A 144 18.79 -1.61 18.45
N LYS A 145 17.70 -2.02 19.12
CA LYS A 145 16.97 -1.20 20.11
C LYS A 145 17.91 -0.73 21.22
N HIS A 146 18.75 -1.61 21.75
CA HIS A 146 19.68 -1.29 22.84
C HIS A 146 20.83 -0.41 22.39
N ASN A 147 21.37 -0.64 21.20
CA ASN A 147 22.57 0.04 20.69
C ASN A 147 22.26 1.30 19.85
N TRP A 148 20.98 1.58 19.56
CA TRP A 148 20.63 2.71 18.72
C TRP A 148 20.86 4.03 19.46
N PRO A 149 21.65 4.95 18.88
CA PRO A 149 21.87 6.24 19.51
C PRO A 149 20.54 7.02 19.58
N ARG A 150 20.17 7.43 20.78
CA ARG A 150 19.02 8.33 20.96
C ARG A 150 19.34 9.69 20.33
N SER A 151 18.67 10.02 19.25
CA SER A 151 18.84 11.30 18.56
C SER A 151 17.53 12.08 18.54
N ASN A 152 17.53 13.23 19.18
CA ASN A 152 16.39 14.15 19.17
C ASN A 152 16.07 14.61 17.73
N ALA A 153 17.06 14.69 16.85
CA ALA A 153 16.85 15.10 15.46
C ALA A 153 15.97 14.09 14.71
N TYR A 154 16.19 12.79 14.88
CA TYR A 154 15.33 11.76 14.28
C TYR A 154 13.92 11.77 14.85
N ALA A 155 13.78 11.96 16.17
CA ALA A 155 12.47 12.07 16.81
C ALA A 155 11.69 13.29 16.29
N VAL A 156 12.30 14.45 16.25
CA VAL A 156 11.67 15.69 15.74
C VAL A 156 11.32 15.53 14.25
N SER A 157 12.22 15.02 13.42
CA SER A 157 11.95 14.83 11.99
C SER A 157 10.80 13.87 11.74
N THR A 158 10.69 12.80 12.52
CA THR A 158 9.57 11.85 12.43
C THR A 158 8.25 12.53 12.82
N VAL A 159 8.21 13.25 13.93
CA VAL A 159 7.00 13.96 14.38
C VAL A 159 6.56 15.02 13.37
N VAL A 160 7.51 15.79 12.82
CA VAL A 160 7.22 16.80 11.80
C VAL A 160 6.67 16.14 10.52
N MET A 161 7.29 15.05 10.07
CA MET A 161 6.84 14.33 8.87
C MET A 161 5.44 13.74 9.05
N VAL A 162 5.17 13.13 10.21
CA VAL A 162 3.83 12.61 10.56
C VAL A 162 2.81 13.76 10.63
N GLY A 163 3.18 14.89 11.23
CA GLY A 163 2.31 16.07 11.31
C GLY A 163 1.95 16.62 9.93
N ILE A 164 2.92 16.78 9.03
CA ILE A 164 2.69 17.22 7.64
C ILE A 164 1.79 16.21 6.91
N ALA A 165 2.06 14.91 7.05
CA ALA A 165 1.27 13.88 6.41
C ALA A 165 -0.18 13.85 6.92
N LEU A 166 -0.40 14.07 8.23
CA LEU A 166 -1.71 14.17 8.83
C LEU A 166 -2.50 15.37 8.27
N VAL A 167 -1.87 16.55 8.24
CA VAL A 167 -2.49 17.77 7.70
C VAL A 167 -2.86 17.57 6.22
N TYR A 168 -1.94 17.02 5.42
CA TYR A 168 -2.22 16.68 4.03
C TYR A 168 -3.40 15.72 3.91
N SER A 169 -3.41 14.63 4.69
CA SER A 169 -4.48 13.64 4.68
C SER A 169 -5.84 14.26 5.02
N CYS A 170 -5.90 15.13 6.04
CA CYS A 170 -7.12 15.84 6.40
C CYS A 170 -7.59 16.75 5.27
N ILE A 171 -6.71 17.57 4.70
CA ILE A 171 -7.05 18.49 3.60
C ILE A 171 -7.53 17.70 2.38
N ALA A 172 -6.81 16.64 1.96
CA ALA A 172 -7.18 15.82 0.84
C ALA A 172 -8.56 15.16 1.03
N ASN A 173 -8.83 14.62 2.22
CA ASN A 173 -10.14 14.04 2.52
C ASN A 173 -11.26 15.10 2.50
N PHE A 174 -11.02 16.30 3.04
CA PHE A 174 -12.00 17.39 2.96
C PHE A 174 -12.28 17.80 1.50
N MET A 175 -11.24 17.93 0.68
CA MET A 175 -11.39 18.30 -0.73
C MET A 175 -12.21 17.27 -1.52
N THR A 176 -12.13 15.99 -1.19
CA THR A 176 -12.92 14.94 -1.85
C THR A 176 -14.41 14.96 -1.48
N MET A 177 -14.80 15.66 -0.41
CA MET A 177 -16.20 15.79 0.00
C MET A 177 -17.00 16.80 -0.83
N PHE A 178 -16.33 17.72 -1.52
CA PHE A 178 -16.99 18.77 -2.29
C PHE A 178 -16.80 18.56 -3.79
N PRO A 179 -17.89 18.59 -4.60
CA PRO A 179 -17.82 18.37 -6.05
C PRO A 179 -16.84 19.30 -6.78
N ASP A 180 -16.74 20.55 -6.31
CA ASP A 180 -15.90 21.58 -6.95
C ASP A 180 -14.39 21.38 -6.70
N THR A 181 -14.03 20.64 -5.67
CA THR A 181 -12.62 20.44 -5.28
C THR A 181 -12.14 19.00 -5.43
N MET A 182 -13.05 18.03 -5.60
CA MET A 182 -12.66 16.62 -5.73
C MET A 182 -11.86 16.33 -7.00
N CYS A 183 -11.99 17.19 -8.03
CA CYS A 183 -11.21 17.09 -9.27
C CYS A 183 -9.76 17.58 -9.13
N SER A 184 -9.43 18.25 -8.02
CA SER A 184 -8.10 18.81 -7.79
C SER A 184 -7.02 17.72 -7.73
N VAL A 185 -5.87 18.00 -8.34
CA VAL A 185 -4.69 17.14 -8.30
C VAL A 185 -4.25 16.83 -6.86
N PHE A 186 -4.39 17.78 -5.95
CA PHE A 186 -4.08 17.58 -4.52
C PHE A 186 -4.97 16.55 -3.84
N ALA A 187 -6.22 16.43 -4.27
CA ALA A 187 -7.15 15.42 -3.77
C ALA A 187 -7.03 14.07 -4.51
N GLY A 188 -6.09 13.96 -5.44
CA GLY A 188 -5.94 12.80 -6.30
C GLY A 188 -6.88 12.80 -7.51
N GLY A 189 -7.49 13.97 -7.85
CA GLY A 189 -8.26 14.16 -9.06
C GLY A 189 -7.35 14.41 -10.29
N ARG A 190 -7.99 14.65 -11.44
CA ARG A 190 -7.29 14.89 -12.73
C ARG A 190 -6.96 16.35 -13.01
N GLY A 191 -7.35 17.24 -12.16
CA GLY A 191 -7.36 18.68 -12.37
C GLY A 191 -8.77 19.19 -12.71
N CYS A 192 -9.12 20.35 -12.23
CA CYS A 192 -10.38 21.03 -12.51
C CYS A 192 -10.24 21.96 -13.71
#